data_842f92fecb7e80c365fa081e99aa6b62
#
_entry.id   842f92fecb7e80c365fa081e99aa6b62
#
_cell.length_a   1.000
_cell.length_b   1.000
_cell.length_c   1.000
_cell.angle_alpha   90.00
_cell.angle_beta   90.00
_cell.angle_gamma   90.00
#
_symmetry.space_group_name_H-M   'P 1'
#
loop_
_entity.id
_entity.type
_entity.pdbx_description
1 polymer ?
#
loop_
_entity_poly.entity_id
_entity_poly.type
_entity_poly.pdbx_seq_one_letter_code
_entity_poly.pdbx_strand_id
1 'polypeptide(L)'
;MKNMKIGKIDGSITRIGNLMFIIILISLFSCALKKNTSQKIMEESVHQTEGIIQAKNDLLVGKSKAICYSGFRTGQHPDRGDGAKNPSYEEVLEDLEILSEKLNFQLIRIYDSGENSELVLRVIEENNINIKVMLGIWLRAELSNHNTCSWLTEPIPQDELEQNKKLNLVEIEKGISLANEFKDIVVAVNVGNEALVDWNDHKVNTDTIITYVQKVKKSIYQDVTVADNYKWWADNCAELAKVVDFVSVHIYPIWEGKDINEGLSFSIENLEEVKRTIPNAKIVITEAGWPSVAYEFGERASEEKQKQYYNEFMSWTQEMNITTFWFEAFDEDWKGETNNMMGAEKHWGLYTVDRNPKEVIKAQLITN
;
A
#
# COMPACT_ATOMS: atom_id res chain seq x y z
N MET A 1 99.68 0.05 0.93
CA MET A 1 99.12 0.79 -0.22
C MET A 1 97.77 0.22 -0.55
N LYS A 2 96.82 1.10 -0.71
CA LYS A 2 95.37 1.03 -1.07
C LYS A 2 94.41 1.14 0.07
N ASN A 3 93.91 2.35 0.16
CA ASN A 3 92.78 2.81 1.00
C ASN A 3 91.48 2.06 0.66
N MET A 4 90.78 1.64 1.69
CA MET A 4 89.41 1.18 1.57
C MET A 4 88.47 2.24 2.19
N LYS A 5 87.66 2.85 1.35
CA LYS A 5 86.63 3.84 1.76
C LYS A 5 85.50 3.15 2.43
N ILE A 6 85.14 3.54 3.62
CA ILE A 6 83.91 3.17 4.33
C ILE A 6 82.78 3.94 3.69
N GLY A 7 81.80 3.22 3.06
CA GLY A 7 80.58 3.81 2.51
C GLY A 7 79.57 4.13 3.63
N LYS A 8 79.02 5.32 3.61
CA LYS A 8 77.93 5.77 4.47
C LYS A 8 76.67 4.94 4.16
N ILE A 9 76.10 4.30 5.17
CA ILE A 9 74.76 3.73 5.11
C ILE A 9 73.79 4.89 5.36
N ASP A 10 73.03 5.23 4.33
CA ASP A 10 72.15 6.38 4.29
C ASP A 10 70.74 6.01 4.87
N GLY A 11 70.06 6.98 5.46
CA GLY A 11 68.90 6.88 6.30
C GLY A 11 67.56 6.53 5.60
N SER A 12 67.51 5.41 4.85
CA SER A 12 66.26 4.98 4.14
C SER A 12 65.28 4.19 5.04
N ILE A 13 65.73 3.62 6.15
CA ILE A 13 64.89 2.77 7.02
C ILE A 13 63.93 3.61 7.90
N THR A 14 64.32 4.82 8.29
CA THR A 14 63.45 5.71 9.10
C THR A 14 62.28 6.35 8.31
N ARG A 15 62.41 6.51 6.98
CA ARG A 15 61.32 7.04 6.14
C ARG A 15 60.20 6.04 5.86
N ILE A 16 60.53 4.74 5.72
CA ILE A 16 59.55 3.68 5.45
C ILE A 16 58.68 3.41 6.70
N GLY A 17 59.30 3.43 7.89
CA GLY A 17 58.54 3.26 9.16
C GLY A 17 57.54 4.39 9.43
N ASN A 18 57.89 5.63 9.16
CA ASN A 18 56.98 6.77 9.33
C ASN A 18 55.86 6.80 8.29
N LEU A 19 56.11 6.36 7.04
CA LEU A 19 55.06 6.28 6.02
C LEU A 19 54.06 5.18 6.33
N MET A 20 54.48 4.03 6.83
CA MET A 20 53.60 2.93 7.23
C MET A 20 52.77 3.31 8.47
N PHE A 21 53.31 4.05 9.43
CA PHE A 21 52.57 4.53 10.59
C PHE A 21 51.50 5.59 10.24
N ILE A 22 51.77 6.46 9.26
CA ILE A 22 50.82 7.46 8.77
C ILE A 22 49.69 6.76 7.98
N ILE A 23 49.99 5.74 7.17
CA ILE A 23 48.97 4.97 6.42
C ILE A 23 48.05 4.20 7.39
N ILE A 24 48.60 3.61 8.45
CA ILE A 24 47.81 2.91 9.48
C ILE A 24 46.93 3.89 10.26
N LEU A 25 47.44 5.08 10.61
CA LEU A 25 46.63 6.11 11.27
C LEU A 25 45.51 6.67 10.37
N ILE A 26 45.76 6.87 9.08
CA ILE A 26 44.73 7.32 8.13
C ILE A 26 43.67 6.25 7.93
N SER A 27 44.06 4.97 7.89
CA SER A 27 43.07 3.86 7.77
C SER A 27 42.23 3.69 9.03
N LEU A 28 42.80 3.85 10.21
CA LEU A 28 42.06 3.83 11.49
C LEU A 28 41.12 5.02 11.65
N PHE A 29 41.55 6.23 11.22
CA PHE A 29 40.71 7.42 11.21
C PHE A 29 39.57 7.33 10.20
N SER A 30 39.83 6.77 9.02
CA SER A 30 38.77 6.50 7.99
C SER A 30 37.77 5.46 8.48
N CYS A 31 38.20 4.42 9.18
CA CYS A 31 37.33 3.42 9.77
C CYS A 31 36.49 3.98 10.93
N ALA A 32 37.07 4.81 11.76
CA ALA A 32 36.38 5.50 12.87
C ALA A 32 35.34 6.53 12.36
N LEU A 33 35.69 7.28 11.30
CA LEU A 33 34.77 8.21 10.64
C LEU A 33 33.59 7.47 9.99
N LYS A 34 33.84 6.36 9.27
CA LYS A 34 32.77 5.53 8.70
C LYS A 34 31.87 4.93 9.78
N LYS A 35 32.44 4.47 10.90
CA LYS A 35 31.68 3.92 12.01
C LYS A 35 30.82 4.98 12.70
N ASN A 36 31.35 6.19 12.93
CA ASN A 36 30.59 7.31 13.48
C ASN A 36 29.49 7.81 12.51
N THR A 37 29.76 7.83 11.21
CA THR A 37 28.75 8.23 10.22
C THR A 37 27.63 7.19 10.13
N SER A 38 27.98 5.90 10.13
CA SER A 38 26.97 4.81 10.13
C SER A 38 26.17 4.79 11.44
N GLN A 39 26.82 5.04 12.58
CA GLN A 39 26.15 5.12 13.87
C GLN A 39 25.23 6.34 13.96
N LYS A 40 25.65 7.48 13.43
CA LYS A 40 24.84 8.70 13.38
C LYS A 40 23.65 8.56 12.42
N ILE A 41 23.82 7.90 11.27
CA ILE A 41 22.73 7.58 10.34
C ILE A 41 21.75 6.59 10.98
N MET A 42 22.21 5.57 11.71
CA MET A 42 21.35 4.66 12.47
C MET A 42 20.62 5.37 13.60
N GLU A 43 21.28 6.24 14.36
CA GLU A 43 20.65 7.02 15.44
C GLU A 43 19.62 8.03 14.87
N GLU A 44 19.92 8.69 13.74
CA GLU A 44 18.98 9.57 13.04
C GLU A 44 17.79 8.76 12.46
N SER A 45 18.00 7.58 11.89
CA SER A 45 16.92 6.71 11.40
C SER A 45 16.05 6.14 12.53
N VAL A 46 16.64 5.79 13.67
CA VAL A 46 15.90 5.34 14.86
C VAL A 46 15.07 6.49 15.44
N HIS A 47 15.60 7.72 15.48
CA HIS A 47 14.82 8.89 15.96
C HIS A 47 13.67 9.28 15.01
N GLN A 48 13.85 9.10 13.69
CA GLN A 48 12.79 9.37 12.70
C GLN A 48 11.64 8.37 12.80
N THR A 49 11.93 7.08 13.05
CA THR A 49 10.90 6.04 13.14
C THR A 49 10.09 6.07 14.43
N GLU A 50 10.62 6.59 15.54
CA GLU A 50 9.87 6.67 16.81
C GLU A 50 8.57 7.49 16.70
N GLY A 51 8.52 8.50 15.82
CA GLY A 51 7.34 9.32 15.58
C GLY A 51 6.21 8.61 14.82
N ILE A 52 6.48 7.48 14.15
CA ILE A 52 5.52 6.74 13.35
C ILE A 52 4.85 5.62 14.15
N ILE A 53 5.47 5.13 15.23
CA ILE A 53 4.92 4.04 16.06
C ILE A 53 3.54 4.42 16.59
N GLN A 54 2.56 3.55 16.39
CA GLN A 54 1.18 3.73 16.84
C GLN A 54 0.85 2.82 18.04
N ALA A 55 -0.18 3.20 18.82
CA ALA A 55 -0.67 2.38 19.90
C ALA A 55 -1.37 1.12 19.37
N LYS A 56 -1.17 -0.03 20.02
CA LYS A 56 -1.94 -1.25 19.73
C LYS A 56 -3.29 -1.17 20.41
N ASN A 57 -4.37 -1.11 19.66
CA ASN A 57 -5.69 -1.07 20.26
C ASN A 57 -6.78 -1.83 19.51
N ASP A 58 -6.64 -2.10 18.21
CA ASP A 58 -7.64 -2.79 17.40
C ASP A 58 -7.06 -3.37 16.09
N LEU A 59 -7.94 -3.90 15.21
CA LEU A 59 -7.55 -4.47 13.92
C LEU A 59 -7.05 -3.44 12.90
N LEU A 60 -7.36 -2.16 13.07
CA LEU A 60 -6.91 -1.08 12.18
C LEU A 60 -5.60 -0.45 12.65
N VAL A 61 -5.08 -0.86 13.80
CA VAL A 61 -3.80 -0.39 14.36
C VAL A 61 -3.03 -1.57 14.91
N GLY A 62 -1.77 -1.69 14.54
CA GLY A 62 -0.89 -2.72 15.07
C GLY A 62 -0.67 -3.90 14.11
N LYS A 63 -0.53 -5.09 14.66
CA LYS A 63 0.03 -6.25 13.98
C LYS A 63 -0.96 -7.10 13.18
N SER A 64 -2.12 -6.57 12.83
CA SER A 64 -3.08 -7.30 12.02
C SER A 64 -2.57 -7.48 10.59
N LYS A 65 -2.58 -8.71 10.10
CA LYS A 65 -2.36 -8.98 8.68
C LYS A 65 -3.61 -8.58 7.91
N ALA A 66 -3.44 -7.67 6.97
CA ALA A 66 -4.51 -7.15 6.14
C ALA A 66 -4.14 -7.21 4.65
N ILE A 67 -5.14 -7.39 3.79
CA ILE A 67 -4.95 -7.54 2.36
C ILE A 67 -6.13 -6.96 1.58
N CYS A 68 -5.86 -6.38 0.40
CA CYS A 68 -6.88 -5.98 -0.56
C CYS A 68 -7.44 -7.21 -1.28
N TYR A 69 -8.76 -7.27 -1.42
CA TYR A 69 -9.47 -8.40 -2.01
C TYR A 69 -10.64 -7.94 -2.87
N SER A 70 -10.74 -8.44 -4.08
CA SER A 70 -11.89 -8.28 -4.97
C SER A 70 -12.40 -9.59 -5.57
N GLY A 71 -11.56 -10.60 -5.70
CA GLY A 71 -11.91 -11.99 -5.98
C GLY A 71 -12.20 -12.34 -7.43
N PHE A 72 -12.14 -11.42 -8.36
CA PHE A 72 -12.47 -11.68 -9.77
C PHE A 72 -11.47 -12.63 -10.43
N ARG A 73 -12.00 -13.65 -11.10
CA ARG A 73 -11.23 -14.67 -11.85
C ARG A 73 -11.23 -14.35 -13.34
N THR A 74 -10.56 -15.17 -14.14
CA THR A 74 -10.51 -15.02 -15.59
C THR A 74 -11.92 -14.89 -16.19
N GLY A 75 -12.15 -13.80 -16.90
CA GLY A 75 -13.43 -13.47 -17.52
C GLY A 75 -14.49 -12.87 -16.57
N GLN A 76 -14.16 -12.69 -15.29
CA GLN A 76 -14.98 -11.97 -14.31
C GLN A 76 -14.48 -10.54 -14.15
N HIS A 77 -15.36 -9.63 -13.81
CA HIS A 77 -15.03 -8.19 -13.62
C HIS A 77 -16.18 -7.46 -12.89
N PRO A 78 -15.89 -6.36 -12.17
CA PRO A 78 -16.94 -5.46 -11.71
C PRO A 78 -17.66 -4.82 -12.89
N ASP A 79 -18.77 -4.13 -12.63
CA ASP A 79 -19.48 -3.43 -13.69
C ASP A 79 -18.60 -2.39 -14.37
N ARG A 80 -18.33 -2.59 -15.65
CA ARG A 80 -17.57 -1.70 -16.53
C ARG A 80 -18.44 -0.99 -17.57
N GLY A 81 -19.75 -0.93 -17.31
CA GLY A 81 -20.75 -0.34 -18.18
C GLY A 81 -21.59 -1.37 -18.97
N ASP A 82 -21.26 -2.66 -18.87
CA ASP A 82 -21.96 -3.78 -19.53
C ASP A 82 -22.50 -4.84 -18.53
N GLY A 83 -22.50 -4.49 -17.25
CA GLY A 83 -22.88 -5.35 -16.13
C GLY A 83 -21.71 -6.08 -15.50
N ALA A 84 -21.80 -6.35 -14.21
CA ALA A 84 -20.80 -7.13 -13.48
C ALA A 84 -20.87 -8.62 -13.85
N LYS A 85 -19.72 -9.28 -13.82
CA LYS A 85 -19.57 -10.73 -13.84
C LYS A 85 -18.92 -11.18 -12.55
N ASN A 86 -19.72 -11.33 -11.52
CA ASN A 86 -19.26 -11.61 -10.18
C ASN A 86 -18.78 -13.06 -10.00
N PRO A 87 -17.83 -13.32 -9.08
CA PRO A 87 -17.51 -14.65 -8.60
C PRO A 87 -18.73 -15.36 -8.02
N SER A 88 -18.75 -16.69 -8.08
CA SER A 88 -19.75 -17.51 -7.41
C SER A 88 -19.51 -17.59 -5.89
N TYR A 89 -20.50 -18.09 -5.16
CA TYR A 89 -20.38 -18.34 -3.72
C TYR A 89 -19.20 -19.24 -3.39
N GLU A 90 -19.03 -20.32 -4.14
CA GLU A 90 -17.95 -21.31 -3.95
C GLU A 90 -16.58 -20.70 -4.24
N GLU A 91 -16.47 -19.84 -5.25
CA GLU A 91 -15.24 -19.15 -5.58
C GLU A 91 -14.84 -18.15 -4.48
N VAL A 92 -15.80 -17.40 -3.94
CA VAL A 92 -15.56 -16.51 -2.80
C VAL A 92 -15.17 -17.29 -1.55
N LEU A 93 -15.84 -18.42 -1.28
CA LEU A 93 -15.51 -19.28 -0.13
C LEU A 93 -14.07 -19.82 -0.23
N GLU A 94 -13.68 -20.35 -1.39
CA GLU A 94 -12.32 -20.82 -1.64
C GLU A 94 -11.28 -19.73 -1.38
N ASP A 95 -11.52 -18.53 -1.89
CA ASP A 95 -10.61 -17.40 -1.72
C ASP A 95 -10.47 -16.99 -0.24
N LEU A 96 -11.57 -16.92 0.49
CA LEU A 96 -11.58 -16.57 1.90
C LEU A 96 -10.92 -17.66 2.79
N GLU A 97 -11.08 -18.94 2.47
CA GLU A 97 -10.35 -20.03 3.11
C GLU A 97 -8.84 -19.93 2.85
N ILE A 98 -8.43 -19.61 1.63
CA ILE A 98 -7.01 -19.37 1.32
C ILE A 98 -6.47 -18.23 2.19
N LEU A 99 -7.18 -17.12 2.28
CA LEU A 99 -6.73 -15.94 3.02
C LEU A 99 -6.70 -16.17 4.53
N SER A 100 -7.75 -16.80 5.10
CA SER A 100 -7.87 -17.00 6.54
C SER A 100 -7.04 -18.16 7.05
N GLU A 101 -7.14 -19.33 6.43
CA GLU A 101 -6.55 -20.57 6.95
C GLU A 101 -5.12 -20.77 6.49
N LYS A 102 -4.82 -20.54 5.19
CA LYS A 102 -3.48 -20.79 4.67
C LYS A 102 -2.52 -19.63 4.91
N LEU A 103 -3.00 -18.38 4.86
CA LEU A 103 -2.18 -17.18 5.00
C LEU A 103 -2.37 -16.44 6.32
N ASN A 104 -3.41 -16.79 7.09
CA ASN A 104 -3.75 -16.16 8.36
C ASN A 104 -3.93 -14.63 8.26
N PHE A 105 -4.61 -14.17 7.21
CA PHE A 105 -5.10 -12.81 7.15
C PHE A 105 -6.34 -12.65 8.03
N GLN A 106 -6.36 -11.59 8.83
CA GLN A 106 -7.45 -11.29 9.77
C GLN A 106 -8.34 -10.15 9.29
N LEU A 107 -7.93 -9.44 8.26
CA LEU A 107 -8.62 -8.27 7.76
C LEU A 107 -8.46 -8.20 6.24
N ILE A 108 -9.59 -8.02 5.55
CA ILE A 108 -9.60 -7.74 4.11
C ILE A 108 -10.19 -6.36 3.85
N ARG A 109 -9.80 -5.75 2.74
CA ARG A 109 -10.41 -4.55 2.20
C ARG A 109 -11.11 -4.90 0.89
N ILE A 110 -12.38 -4.54 0.78
CA ILE A 110 -13.19 -4.61 -0.44
C ILE A 110 -13.57 -3.19 -0.89
N TYR A 111 -13.91 -2.99 -2.16
CA TYR A 111 -13.83 -1.68 -2.78
C TYR A 111 -15.17 -0.97 -2.98
N ASP A 112 -16.25 -1.71 -3.05
CA ASP A 112 -17.60 -1.18 -3.29
C ASP A 112 -18.61 -1.78 -2.31
N SER A 113 -19.87 -1.40 -2.43
CA SER A 113 -21.00 -1.95 -1.70
C SER A 113 -22.00 -2.66 -2.64
N GLY A 114 -21.50 -3.18 -3.79
CA GLY A 114 -22.27 -3.91 -4.76
C GLY A 114 -22.54 -5.37 -4.36
N GLU A 115 -23.08 -6.13 -5.32
CA GLU A 115 -23.50 -7.53 -5.12
C GLU A 115 -22.32 -8.45 -4.74
N ASN A 116 -21.11 -8.21 -5.31
CA ASN A 116 -19.94 -9.00 -4.97
C ASN A 116 -19.53 -8.78 -3.51
N SER A 117 -19.52 -7.54 -3.05
CA SER A 117 -19.18 -7.20 -1.67
C SER A 117 -20.18 -7.74 -0.66
N GLU A 118 -21.50 -7.69 -0.97
CA GLU A 118 -22.55 -8.31 -0.18
C GLU A 118 -22.35 -9.84 -0.11
N LEU A 119 -22.01 -10.49 -1.25
CA LEU A 119 -21.71 -11.91 -1.29
C LEU A 119 -20.52 -12.27 -0.38
N VAL A 120 -19.44 -11.49 -0.42
CA VAL A 120 -18.26 -11.70 0.45
C VAL A 120 -18.65 -11.64 1.93
N LEU A 121 -19.42 -10.64 2.35
CA LEU A 121 -19.88 -10.49 3.73
C LEU A 121 -20.77 -11.67 4.16
N ARG A 122 -21.68 -12.09 3.31
CA ARG A 122 -22.56 -13.25 3.55
C ARG A 122 -21.77 -14.55 3.67
N VAL A 123 -20.78 -14.79 2.79
CA VAL A 123 -19.92 -16.00 2.87
C VAL A 123 -19.14 -16.03 4.18
N ILE A 124 -18.61 -14.89 4.63
CA ILE A 124 -17.92 -14.77 5.92
C ILE A 124 -18.86 -15.14 7.07
N GLU A 125 -20.08 -14.60 7.07
CA GLU A 125 -21.06 -14.80 8.13
C GLU A 125 -21.54 -16.25 8.19
N GLU A 126 -22.01 -16.80 7.05
CA GLU A 126 -22.58 -18.14 6.95
C GLU A 126 -21.58 -19.25 7.31
N ASN A 127 -20.29 -19.05 7.01
CA ASN A 127 -19.22 -20.02 7.28
C ASN A 127 -18.42 -19.71 8.54
N ASN A 128 -18.76 -18.66 9.29
CA ASN A 128 -18.05 -18.21 10.48
C ASN A 128 -16.53 -18.01 10.24
N ILE A 129 -16.16 -17.46 9.09
CA ILE A 129 -14.75 -17.24 8.75
C ILE A 129 -14.19 -16.13 9.63
N ASN A 130 -13.02 -16.36 10.22
CA ASN A 130 -12.39 -15.41 11.15
C ASN A 130 -11.66 -14.28 10.39
N ILE A 131 -12.40 -13.53 9.57
CA ILE A 131 -11.95 -12.36 8.84
C ILE A 131 -12.88 -11.19 9.16
N LYS A 132 -12.28 -10.01 9.35
CA LYS A 132 -12.99 -8.73 9.41
C LYS A 132 -12.83 -7.98 8.08
N VAL A 133 -13.69 -7.00 7.86
CA VAL A 133 -13.77 -6.30 6.56
C VAL A 133 -13.69 -4.79 6.76
N MET A 134 -12.85 -4.15 5.97
CA MET A 134 -12.99 -2.73 5.62
C MET A 134 -13.82 -2.66 4.34
N LEU A 135 -15.06 -2.20 4.46
CA LEU A 135 -16.01 -2.09 3.37
C LEU A 135 -15.77 -0.80 2.58
N GLY A 136 -15.69 -0.90 1.27
CA GLY A 136 -15.63 0.24 0.36
C GLY A 136 -17.02 0.78 -0.01
N ILE A 137 -17.05 2.06 -0.32
CA ILE A 137 -18.14 2.75 -1.01
C ILE A 137 -17.49 3.38 -2.26
N TRP A 138 -17.69 2.79 -3.41
CA TRP A 138 -17.09 3.29 -4.65
C TRP A 138 -17.81 4.56 -5.12
N LEU A 139 -17.03 5.60 -5.42
CA LEU A 139 -17.57 6.85 -5.96
C LEU A 139 -17.22 7.01 -7.43
N ARG A 140 -18.22 7.28 -8.24
CA ARG A 140 -18.12 7.66 -9.65
C ARG A 140 -17.76 9.14 -9.76
N ALA A 141 -17.24 9.58 -10.92
CA ALA A 141 -16.89 10.96 -11.18
C ALA A 141 -18.07 11.92 -10.94
N GLU A 142 -17.84 12.96 -10.17
CA GLU A 142 -18.73 14.14 -10.07
C GLU A 142 -18.05 15.41 -10.66
N LEU A 143 -16.78 15.28 -11.05
CA LEU A 143 -16.00 16.30 -11.72
C LEU A 143 -15.32 15.69 -12.95
N SER A 144 -15.26 16.46 -14.03
CA SER A 144 -14.46 16.10 -15.19
C SER A 144 -13.07 16.70 -15.07
N ASN A 145 -12.05 15.85 -14.94
CA ASN A 145 -10.64 16.24 -14.85
C ASN A 145 -9.82 15.82 -16.08
N HIS A 146 -10.43 15.81 -17.26
CA HIS A 146 -9.83 15.40 -18.53
C HIS A 146 -8.53 16.15 -18.90
N ASN A 147 -8.27 17.30 -18.30
CA ASN A 147 -7.02 18.04 -18.49
C ASN A 147 -5.83 17.49 -17.69
N THR A 148 -6.07 16.66 -16.70
CA THR A 148 -5.05 16.09 -15.77
C THR A 148 -5.03 14.58 -15.78
N CYS A 149 -6.13 13.92 -16.08
CA CYS A 149 -6.24 12.47 -16.24
C CYS A 149 -5.87 12.06 -17.67
N SER A 150 -4.78 11.35 -17.85
CA SER A 150 -4.19 11.04 -19.18
C SER A 150 -5.03 10.09 -20.03
N TRP A 151 -5.88 9.29 -19.42
CA TRP A 151 -6.80 8.37 -20.14
C TRP A 151 -8.22 8.89 -20.29
N LEU A 152 -8.54 10.03 -19.71
CA LEU A 152 -9.80 10.74 -19.94
C LEU A 152 -9.60 11.78 -21.04
N THR A 153 -9.75 11.36 -22.30
CA THR A 153 -9.41 12.17 -23.47
C THR A 153 -10.41 13.30 -23.76
N GLU A 154 -11.65 13.16 -23.29
CA GLU A 154 -12.72 14.14 -23.49
C GLU A 154 -13.39 14.47 -22.14
N PRO A 155 -13.99 15.67 -22.02
CA PRO A 155 -14.75 16.03 -20.83
C PRO A 155 -15.92 15.08 -20.59
N ILE A 156 -16.13 14.65 -19.35
CA ILE A 156 -17.33 13.90 -18.96
C ILE A 156 -18.54 14.83 -19.10
N PRO A 157 -19.61 14.42 -19.83
CA PRO A 157 -20.81 15.23 -19.99
C PRO A 157 -21.48 15.60 -18.65
N GLN A 158 -22.05 16.80 -18.59
CA GLN A 158 -22.64 17.29 -17.34
C GLN A 158 -23.82 16.45 -16.84
N ASP A 159 -24.62 15.92 -17.75
CA ASP A 159 -25.74 15.02 -17.42
C ASP A 159 -25.26 13.68 -16.88
N GLU A 160 -24.12 13.18 -17.33
CA GLU A 160 -23.46 11.98 -16.80
C GLU A 160 -22.93 12.25 -15.37
N LEU A 161 -22.27 13.38 -15.14
CA LEU A 161 -21.81 13.78 -13.81
C LEU A 161 -22.98 13.89 -12.80
N GLU A 162 -24.11 14.46 -13.23
CA GLU A 162 -25.31 14.54 -12.41
C GLU A 162 -25.96 13.16 -12.15
N GLN A 163 -25.89 12.28 -13.12
CA GLN A 163 -26.33 10.88 -12.95
C GLN A 163 -25.41 10.14 -11.98
N ASN A 164 -24.11 10.29 -12.12
CA ASN A 164 -23.10 9.71 -11.24
C ASN A 164 -23.31 10.13 -9.78
N LYS A 165 -23.61 11.41 -9.56
CA LYS A 165 -23.95 11.90 -8.21
C LYS A 165 -25.15 11.19 -7.59
N LYS A 166 -26.18 10.88 -8.37
CA LYS A 166 -27.33 10.11 -7.88
C LYS A 166 -26.95 8.66 -7.57
N LEU A 167 -26.11 8.04 -8.43
CA LEU A 167 -25.60 6.70 -8.23
C LEU A 167 -24.69 6.61 -7.00
N ASN A 168 -23.85 7.63 -6.76
CA ASN A 168 -23.02 7.73 -5.56
C ASN A 168 -23.87 7.76 -4.28
N LEU A 169 -25.00 8.49 -4.28
CA LEU A 169 -25.90 8.48 -3.14
C LEU A 169 -26.55 7.09 -2.93
N VAL A 170 -26.86 6.37 -3.98
CA VAL A 170 -27.37 4.97 -3.89
C VAL A 170 -26.29 4.05 -3.32
N GLU A 171 -25.07 4.19 -3.80
CA GLU A 171 -23.92 3.41 -3.32
C GLU A 171 -23.65 3.65 -1.83
N ILE A 172 -23.72 4.92 -1.39
CA ILE A 172 -23.60 5.30 0.03
C ILE A 172 -24.69 4.64 0.89
N GLU A 173 -25.94 4.65 0.46
CA GLU A 173 -27.03 4.01 1.20
C GLU A 173 -26.84 2.48 1.29
N LYS A 174 -26.36 1.83 0.23
CA LYS A 174 -26.02 0.41 0.25
C LYS A 174 -24.89 0.14 1.26
N GLY A 175 -23.79 0.91 1.20
CA GLY A 175 -22.67 0.79 2.14
C GLY A 175 -23.11 0.95 3.60
N ILE A 176 -23.98 1.92 3.88
CA ILE A 176 -24.58 2.11 5.22
C ILE A 176 -25.42 0.87 5.61
N SER A 177 -26.23 0.34 4.69
CA SER A 177 -27.04 -0.85 4.95
C SER A 177 -26.18 -2.06 5.29
N LEU A 178 -25.17 -2.37 4.45
CA LEU A 178 -24.26 -3.49 4.66
C LEU A 178 -23.45 -3.34 5.96
N ALA A 179 -22.95 -2.14 6.26
CA ALA A 179 -22.20 -1.91 7.49
C ALA A 179 -23.05 -2.13 8.76
N ASN A 180 -24.34 -1.80 8.72
CA ASN A 180 -25.26 -2.05 9.82
C ASN A 180 -25.70 -3.50 9.92
N GLU A 181 -25.94 -4.17 8.79
CA GLU A 181 -26.34 -5.56 8.72
C GLU A 181 -25.22 -6.49 9.19
N PHE A 182 -24.00 -6.28 8.69
CA PHE A 182 -22.83 -7.09 9.02
C PHE A 182 -21.91 -6.41 10.06
N LYS A 183 -22.50 -5.77 11.08
CA LYS A 183 -21.80 -4.96 12.09
C LYS A 183 -20.70 -5.71 12.87
N ASP A 184 -20.81 -7.02 12.97
CA ASP A 184 -19.82 -7.87 13.67
C ASP A 184 -18.65 -8.28 12.75
N ILE A 185 -18.77 -8.03 11.45
CA ILE A 185 -17.78 -8.35 10.41
C ILE A 185 -17.11 -7.07 9.90
N VAL A 186 -17.90 -6.07 9.54
CA VAL A 186 -17.40 -4.78 9.06
C VAL A 186 -16.85 -3.97 10.22
N VAL A 187 -15.57 -3.64 10.19
CA VAL A 187 -14.87 -2.89 11.25
C VAL A 187 -14.56 -1.44 10.87
N ALA A 188 -14.58 -1.14 9.57
CA ALA A 188 -14.41 0.21 9.04
C ALA A 188 -15.10 0.36 7.69
N VAL A 189 -15.43 1.61 7.33
CA VAL A 189 -15.99 1.97 6.02
C VAL A 189 -15.11 3.01 5.35
N ASN A 190 -14.74 2.74 4.10
CA ASN A 190 -13.96 3.64 3.27
C ASN A 190 -14.85 4.31 2.23
N VAL A 191 -14.95 5.65 2.26
CA VAL A 191 -15.80 6.45 1.37
C VAL A 191 -14.97 7.00 0.21
N GLY A 192 -15.04 6.36 -0.93
CA GLY A 192 -14.25 6.69 -2.11
C GLY A 192 -12.85 6.04 -2.08
N ASN A 193 -12.35 5.74 -3.26
CA ASN A 193 -11.02 5.19 -3.49
C ASN A 193 -10.30 6.05 -4.52
N GLU A 194 -9.23 6.73 -4.13
CA GLU A 194 -8.47 7.64 -5.01
C GLU A 194 -9.37 8.61 -5.81
N ALA A 195 -10.43 9.06 -5.18
CA ALA A 195 -11.41 9.95 -5.80
C ALA A 195 -11.02 11.45 -5.71
N LEU A 196 -9.89 11.77 -5.08
CA LEU A 196 -9.40 13.13 -4.86
C LEU A 196 -8.19 13.49 -5.72
N VAL A 197 -7.46 12.50 -6.21
CA VAL A 197 -6.28 12.72 -7.07
C VAL A 197 -6.64 13.14 -8.48
N ASP A 198 -5.70 13.84 -9.12
CA ASP A 198 -5.94 14.43 -10.46
C ASP A 198 -5.78 13.43 -11.61
N TRP A 199 -5.13 12.31 -11.39
CA TRP A 199 -4.86 11.32 -12.44
C TRP A 199 -5.97 10.27 -12.62
N ASN A 200 -6.94 10.14 -11.69
CA ASN A 200 -8.05 9.22 -11.82
C ASN A 200 -9.26 9.84 -12.53
N ASP A 201 -10.03 9.01 -13.24
CA ASP A 201 -11.18 9.41 -14.03
C ASP A 201 -12.50 9.50 -13.25
N HIS A 202 -12.49 9.17 -11.96
CA HIS A 202 -13.66 9.22 -11.09
C HIS A 202 -13.52 10.26 -9.96
N LYS A 203 -13.05 11.46 -10.33
CA LYS A 203 -12.79 12.54 -9.38
C LYS A 203 -14.06 13.11 -8.76
N VAL A 204 -14.01 13.34 -7.43
CA VAL A 204 -15.06 13.99 -6.64
C VAL A 204 -14.45 15.18 -5.90
N ASN A 205 -15.25 16.21 -5.65
CA ASN A 205 -14.81 17.38 -4.89
C ASN A 205 -14.64 17.04 -3.40
N THR A 206 -13.61 17.60 -2.76
CA THR A 206 -13.30 17.36 -1.33
C THR A 206 -14.47 17.69 -0.41
N ASP A 207 -15.17 18.83 -0.63
CA ASP A 207 -16.33 19.21 0.20
C ASP A 207 -17.49 18.22 0.04
N THR A 208 -17.66 17.66 -1.15
CA THR A 208 -18.64 16.60 -1.42
C THR A 208 -18.27 15.33 -0.65
N ILE A 209 -17.02 14.90 -0.71
CA ILE A 209 -16.56 13.73 0.05
C ILE A 209 -16.71 13.96 1.57
N ILE A 210 -16.37 15.13 2.09
CA ILE A 210 -16.62 15.48 3.49
C ILE A 210 -18.10 15.31 3.85
N THR A 211 -19.01 15.75 2.98
CA THR A 211 -20.46 15.60 3.17
C THR A 211 -20.86 14.13 3.20
N TYR A 212 -20.31 13.30 2.32
CA TYR A 212 -20.56 11.86 2.26
C TYR A 212 -20.02 11.14 3.50
N VAL A 213 -18.78 11.43 3.92
CA VAL A 213 -18.18 10.91 5.15
C VAL A 213 -19.07 11.24 6.37
N GLN A 214 -19.49 12.49 6.49
CA GLN A 214 -20.38 12.91 7.61
C GLN A 214 -21.72 12.20 7.59
N LYS A 215 -22.29 11.92 6.41
CA LYS A 215 -23.52 11.15 6.26
C LYS A 215 -23.33 9.71 6.73
N VAL A 216 -22.28 9.05 6.27
CA VAL A 216 -21.95 7.68 6.66
C VAL A 216 -21.72 7.60 8.18
N LYS A 217 -20.87 8.46 8.74
CA LYS A 217 -20.57 8.51 10.19
C LYS A 217 -21.79 8.71 11.09
N LYS A 218 -22.80 9.40 10.61
CA LYS A 218 -24.06 9.59 11.37
C LYS A 218 -24.94 8.35 11.37
N SER A 219 -24.69 7.41 10.48
CA SER A 219 -25.58 6.28 10.18
C SER A 219 -25.04 4.92 10.61
N ILE A 220 -23.75 4.83 10.98
CA ILE A 220 -23.07 3.58 11.37
C ILE A 220 -22.24 3.77 12.64
N TYR A 221 -21.78 2.67 13.24
CA TYR A 221 -20.90 2.68 14.43
C TYR A 221 -19.41 2.49 14.09
N GLN A 222 -19.12 1.96 12.92
CA GLN A 222 -17.77 1.66 12.48
C GLN A 222 -16.98 2.94 12.17
N ASP A 223 -15.68 2.88 12.30
CA ASP A 223 -14.78 3.96 11.91
C ASP A 223 -14.89 4.24 10.40
N VAL A 224 -14.88 5.50 10.02
CA VAL A 224 -15.01 5.95 8.63
C VAL A 224 -13.77 6.69 8.17
N THR A 225 -13.30 6.34 6.99
CA THR A 225 -12.13 6.93 6.34
C THR A 225 -12.38 7.26 4.87
N VAL A 226 -11.37 7.86 4.25
CA VAL A 226 -11.23 8.05 2.80
C VAL A 226 -9.86 7.54 2.41
N ALA A 227 -9.76 6.68 1.42
CA ALA A 227 -8.50 6.14 0.93
C ALA A 227 -8.03 6.92 -0.30
N ASP A 228 -6.84 7.48 -0.21
CA ASP A 228 -6.24 8.25 -1.30
C ASP A 228 -4.70 8.21 -1.22
N ASN A 229 -4.05 8.71 -2.24
CA ASN A 229 -2.60 8.77 -2.32
C ASN A 229 -1.98 9.54 -1.15
N TYR A 230 -0.84 9.08 -0.63
CA TYR A 230 -0.13 9.72 0.48
C TYR A 230 0.17 11.20 0.22
N LYS A 231 0.54 11.56 -1.02
CA LYS A 231 0.88 12.93 -1.40
C LYS A 231 -0.34 13.85 -1.35
N TRP A 232 -1.51 13.34 -1.78
CA TRP A 232 -2.75 14.09 -1.63
C TRP A 232 -3.03 14.41 -0.15
N TRP A 233 -2.88 13.43 0.73
CA TRP A 233 -3.04 13.62 2.17
C TRP A 233 -2.04 14.62 2.76
N ALA A 234 -0.79 14.55 2.34
CA ALA A 234 0.25 15.48 2.81
C ALA A 234 -0.02 16.93 2.36
N ASP A 235 -0.55 17.14 1.17
CA ASP A 235 -0.70 18.46 0.58
C ASP A 235 -2.07 19.12 0.82
N ASN A 236 -3.17 18.34 0.96
CA ASN A 236 -4.54 18.84 0.84
C ASN A 236 -5.47 18.48 2.02
N CYS A 237 -4.97 17.87 3.07
CA CYS A 237 -5.78 17.14 4.05
C CYS A 237 -6.55 17.97 5.08
N ALA A 238 -6.28 19.27 5.24
CA ALA A 238 -6.64 20.03 6.44
C ALA A 238 -8.11 19.87 6.91
N GLU A 239 -9.07 19.89 5.99
CA GLU A 239 -10.49 19.80 6.35
C GLU A 239 -10.98 18.34 6.41
N LEU A 240 -10.52 17.49 5.48
CA LEU A 240 -10.91 16.08 5.43
C LEU A 240 -10.38 15.31 6.65
N ALA A 241 -9.14 15.58 7.08
CA ALA A 241 -8.55 14.95 8.26
C ALA A 241 -9.30 15.22 9.58
N LYS A 242 -10.11 16.27 9.64
CA LYS A 242 -10.94 16.59 10.81
C LYS A 242 -12.20 15.74 10.91
N VAL A 243 -12.64 15.14 9.82
CA VAL A 243 -13.91 14.42 9.75
C VAL A 243 -13.76 12.92 9.68
N VAL A 244 -12.64 12.40 9.17
CA VAL A 244 -12.34 10.95 9.18
C VAL A 244 -11.89 10.49 10.57
N ASP A 245 -12.07 9.20 10.87
CA ASP A 245 -11.62 8.61 12.13
C ASP A 245 -10.13 8.19 12.08
N PHE A 246 -9.64 7.92 10.88
CA PHE A 246 -8.23 7.67 10.59
C PHE A 246 -7.91 8.05 9.14
N VAL A 247 -6.63 8.25 8.88
CA VAL A 247 -6.12 8.60 7.54
C VAL A 247 -5.72 7.32 6.81
N SER A 248 -6.23 7.12 5.62
CA SER A 248 -5.94 5.97 4.76
C SER A 248 -5.09 6.36 3.57
N VAL A 249 -3.88 5.80 3.49
CA VAL A 249 -2.89 6.18 2.48
C VAL A 249 -2.58 5.04 1.52
N HIS A 250 -2.36 5.39 0.24
CA HIS A 250 -1.81 4.51 -0.78
C HIS A 250 -0.36 4.86 -1.07
N ILE A 251 0.51 3.86 -1.15
CA ILE A 251 1.95 4.02 -1.35
C ILE A 251 2.46 2.99 -2.35
N TYR A 252 2.95 3.47 -3.48
CA TYR A 252 3.46 2.63 -4.57
C TYR A 252 4.82 3.13 -5.08
N PRO A 253 5.94 2.74 -4.46
CA PRO A 253 7.27 3.23 -4.83
C PRO A 253 7.62 3.00 -6.31
N ILE A 254 7.18 1.87 -6.88
CA ILE A 254 7.49 1.52 -8.27
C ILE A 254 6.86 2.49 -9.28
N TRP A 255 5.65 3.01 -9.02
CA TRP A 255 5.01 4.05 -9.83
C TRP A 255 5.78 5.37 -9.77
N GLU A 256 6.42 5.66 -8.63
CA GLU A 256 7.26 6.83 -8.41
C GLU A 256 8.71 6.64 -8.92
N GLY A 257 8.93 5.62 -9.75
CA GLY A 257 10.21 5.37 -10.41
C GLY A 257 11.29 4.73 -9.52
N LYS A 258 10.94 4.23 -8.33
CA LYS A 258 11.90 3.64 -7.38
C LYS A 258 12.28 2.22 -7.76
N ASP A 259 13.54 1.88 -7.49
CA ASP A 259 14.01 0.50 -7.51
C ASP A 259 13.74 -0.19 -6.17
N ILE A 260 13.82 -1.53 -6.18
CA ILE A 260 13.49 -2.35 -5.01
C ILE A 260 14.30 -1.97 -3.76
N ASN A 261 15.56 -1.60 -3.90
CA ASN A 261 16.41 -1.18 -2.79
C ASN A 261 16.04 0.17 -2.16
N GLU A 262 15.20 0.95 -2.85
CA GLU A 262 14.67 2.24 -2.39
C GLU A 262 13.23 2.10 -1.87
N GLY A 263 12.56 0.97 -2.16
CA GLY A 263 11.12 0.79 -1.93
C GLY A 263 10.71 1.05 -0.48
N LEU A 264 11.38 0.43 0.48
CA LEU A 264 11.07 0.61 1.90
C LEU A 264 11.36 2.03 2.39
N SER A 265 12.56 2.57 2.11
CA SER A 265 12.93 3.93 2.58
C SER A 265 12.01 5.00 2.02
N PHE A 266 11.65 4.90 0.74
CA PHE A 266 10.69 5.79 0.11
C PHE A 266 9.29 5.70 0.76
N SER A 267 8.83 4.51 1.09
CA SER A 267 7.54 4.33 1.77
C SER A 267 7.53 4.94 3.17
N ILE A 268 8.64 4.83 3.90
CA ILE A 268 8.82 5.46 5.21
C ILE A 268 8.76 6.98 5.08
N GLU A 269 9.52 7.56 4.14
CA GLU A 269 9.55 9.00 3.88
C GLU A 269 8.15 9.56 3.57
N ASN A 270 7.36 8.83 2.79
CA ASN A 270 5.98 9.22 2.45
C ASN A 270 5.07 9.26 3.67
N LEU A 271 5.18 8.25 4.55
CA LEU A 271 4.42 8.25 5.80
C LEU A 271 4.85 9.35 6.76
N GLU A 272 6.14 9.63 6.84
CA GLU A 272 6.68 10.76 7.61
C GLU A 272 6.16 12.10 7.08
N GLU A 273 6.03 12.24 5.75
CA GLU A 273 5.46 13.44 5.14
C GLU A 273 4.01 13.64 5.59
N VAL A 274 3.17 12.62 5.51
CA VAL A 274 1.79 12.64 6.01
C VAL A 274 1.76 12.94 7.51
N LYS A 275 2.61 12.29 8.30
CA LYS A 275 2.67 12.47 9.75
C LYS A 275 3.10 13.87 10.18
N ARG A 276 3.99 14.51 9.42
CA ARG A 276 4.37 15.93 9.67
C ARG A 276 3.20 16.87 9.47
N THR A 277 2.36 16.60 8.47
CA THR A 277 1.18 17.43 8.15
C THR A 277 0.02 17.15 9.11
N ILE A 278 -0.17 15.89 9.51
CA ILE A 278 -1.25 15.44 10.39
C ILE A 278 -0.66 14.67 11.59
N PRO A 279 0.03 15.34 12.52
CA PRO A 279 0.86 14.67 13.53
C PRO A 279 0.09 13.76 14.49
N ASN A 280 -1.19 14.02 14.72
CA ASN A 280 -2.02 13.27 15.65
C ASN A 280 -2.95 12.24 14.97
N ALA A 281 -2.88 12.12 13.64
CA ALA A 281 -3.72 11.16 12.94
C ALA A 281 -3.26 9.73 13.20
N LYS A 282 -4.24 8.84 13.41
CA LYS A 282 -4.07 7.41 13.22
C LYS A 282 -3.93 7.17 11.71
N ILE A 283 -2.89 6.47 11.28
CA ILE A 283 -2.64 6.18 9.87
C ILE A 283 -2.81 4.69 9.62
N VAL A 284 -3.50 4.35 8.54
CA VAL A 284 -3.63 3.02 7.99
C VAL A 284 -3.12 3.06 6.55
N ILE A 285 -2.29 2.12 6.15
CA ILE A 285 -1.89 1.96 4.77
C ILE A 285 -2.93 1.05 4.11
N THR A 286 -3.79 1.65 3.30
CA THR A 286 -4.89 0.92 2.67
C THR A 286 -4.55 0.29 1.34
N GLU A 287 -3.43 0.70 0.77
CA GLU A 287 -2.78 0.00 -0.35
C GLU A 287 -1.28 0.24 -0.34
N ALA A 288 -0.54 -0.84 -0.46
CA ALA A 288 0.88 -0.85 -0.81
C ALA A 288 1.23 -2.19 -1.46
N GLY A 289 2.05 -2.16 -2.49
CA GLY A 289 2.37 -3.37 -3.22
C GLY A 289 3.56 -3.22 -4.13
N TRP A 290 3.94 -4.35 -4.75
CA TRP A 290 4.95 -4.44 -5.79
C TRP A 290 4.50 -5.50 -6.80
N PRO A 291 4.40 -5.19 -8.12
CA PRO A 291 3.92 -6.15 -9.10
C PRO A 291 4.98 -7.22 -9.37
N SER A 292 4.52 -8.45 -9.61
CA SER A 292 5.41 -9.56 -9.97
C SER A 292 5.81 -9.55 -11.44
N VAL A 293 5.02 -8.89 -12.28
CA VAL A 293 5.25 -8.67 -13.72
C VAL A 293 4.77 -7.27 -14.05
N ALA A 294 5.51 -6.55 -14.89
CA ALA A 294 5.06 -5.27 -15.41
C ALA A 294 5.86 -4.88 -16.66
N TYR A 295 5.18 -4.82 -17.79
CA TYR A 295 5.78 -4.33 -19.02
C TYR A 295 6.31 -2.89 -18.88
N GLU A 296 5.55 -2.05 -18.16
CA GLU A 296 5.83 -0.63 -17.95
C GLU A 296 7.10 -0.39 -17.12
N PHE A 297 7.48 -1.35 -16.28
CA PHE A 297 8.60 -1.21 -15.35
C PHE A 297 9.80 -2.09 -15.71
N GLY A 298 9.67 -2.97 -16.72
CA GLY A 298 10.73 -3.87 -17.13
C GLY A 298 11.28 -4.69 -15.96
N GLU A 299 12.61 -4.71 -15.83
CA GLU A 299 13.29 -5.48 -14.79
C GLU A 299 13.02 -5.02 -13.34
N ARG A 300 12.35 -3.89 -13.14
CA ARG A 300 11.96 -3.45 -11.79
C ARG A 300 10.84 -4.30 -11.20
N ALA A 301 10.03 -4.99 -12.01
CA ALA A 301 9.01 -5.93 -11.58
C ALA A 301 9.49 -7.38 -11.71
N SER A 302 9.36 -8.16 -10.64
CA SER A 302 9.55 -9.62 -10.63
C SER A 302 8.97 -10.22 -9.35
N GLU A 303 8.70 -11.54 -9.33
CA GLU A 303 8.25 -12.23 -8.11
C GLU A 303 9.29 -12.13 -6.98
N GLU A 304 10.59 -12.12 -7.30
CA GLU A 304 11.66 -11.96 -6.31
C GLU A 304 11.59 -10.57 -5.64
N LYS A 305 11.43 -9.51 -6.44
CA LYS A 305 11.32 -8.14 -5.93
C LYS A 305 10.01 -7.90 -5.19
N GLN A 306 8.90 -8.49 -5.67
CA GLN A 306 7.63 -8.50 -4.93
C GLN A 306 7.82 -9.11 -3.54
N LYS A 307 8.49 -10.27 -3.46
CA LYS A 307 8.81 -10.95 -2.21
C LYS A 307 9.71 -10.12 -1.30
N GLN A 308 10.74 -9.47 -1.86
CA GLN A 308 11.63 -8.61 -1.09
C GLN A 308 10.86 -7.45 -0.47
N TYR A 309 10.12 -6.68 -1.28
CA TYR A 309 9.34 -5.55 -0.78
C TYR A 309 8.27 -5.98 0.23
N TYR A 310 7.55 -7.08 -0.03
CA TYR A 310 6.57 -7.61 0.90
C TYR A 310 7.18 -7.90 2.27
N ASN A 311 8.30 -8.61 2.31
CA ASN A 311 8.93 -9.00 3.57
C ASN A 311 9.45 -7.79 4.35
N GLU A 312 10.17 -6.89 3.68
CA GLU A 312 10.73 -5.69 4.30
C GLU A 312 9.62 -4.75 4.79
N PHE A 313 8.65 -4.47 3.95
CA PHE A 313 7.59 -3.52 4.23
C PHE A 313 6.61 -4.03 5.29
N MET A 314 6.13 -5.27 5.16
CA MET A 314 5.21 -5.84 6.15
C MET A 314 5.86 -6.05 7.51
N SER A 315 7.17 -6.38 7.56
CA SER A 315 7.91 -6.45 8.81
C SER A 315 7.99 -5.07 9.48
N TRP A 316 8.38 -4.05 8.74
CA TRP A 316 8.48 -2.70 9.24
C TRP A 316 7.13 -2.14 9.73
N THR A 317 6.06 -2.27 8.95
CA THR A 317 4.73 -1.80 9.37
C THR A 317 4.22 -2.52 10.61
N GLN A 318 4.56 -3.81 10.76
CA GLN A 318 4.24 -4.58 11.94
C GLN A 318 4.99 -4.07 13.19
N GLU A 319 6.25 -3.70 13.07
CA GLU A 319 7.04 -3.11 14.16
C GLU A 319 6.49 -1.73 14.57
N MET A 320 6.04 -0.94 13.60
CA MET A 320 5.46 0.39 13.82
C MET A 320 3.99 0.35 14.29
N ASN A 321 3.36 -0.82 14.41
CA ASN A 321 1.94 -1.00 14.69
C ASN A 321 1.03 -0.29 13.66
N ILE A 322 1.40 -0.28 12.40
CA ILE A 322 0.62 0.29 11.31
C ILE A 322 -0.11 -0.85 10.59
N THR A 323 -1.45 -0.85 10.63
CA THR A 323 -2.24 -1.78 9.83
C THR A 323 -2.00 -1.49 8.36
N THR A 324 -1.65 -2.54 7.60
CA THR A 324 -1.29 -2.41 6.19
C THR A 324 -2.03 -3.47 5.38
N PHE A 325 -2.81 -3.00 4.43
CA PHE A 325 -3.44 -3.82 3.42
C PHE A 325 -2.47 -3.97 2.25
N TRP A 326 -1.93 -5.19 2.11
CA TRP A 326 -1.13 -5.50 0.93
C TRP A 326 -2.00 -5.47 -0.32
N PHE A 327 -1.57 -4.80 -1.35
CA PHE A 327 -2.22 -4.80 -2.66
C PHE A 327 -1.49 -5.78 -3.58
N GLU A 328 -2.04 -6.99 -3.85
CA GLU A 328 -3.36 -7.48 -3.45
C GLU A 328 -3.35 -9.02 -3.26
N ALA A 329 -4.50 -9.63 -3.01
CA ALA A 329 -4.60 -11.07 -2.77
C ALA A 329 -4.31 -11.91 -4.01
N PHE A 330 -4.98 -11.61 -5.12
CA PHE A 330 -4.96 -12.38 -6.36
C PHE A 330 -4.70 -11.46 -7.55
N ASP A 331 -4.04 -11.96 -8.57
CA ASP A 331 -3.96 -11.29 -9.87
C ASP A 331 -5.36 -11.17 -10.48
N GLU A 332 -5.60 -10.11 -11.24
CA GLU A 332 -6.90 -9.82 -11.84
C GLU A 332 -6.78 -9.42 -13.31
N ASP A 333 -7.25 -10.27 -14.21
CA ASP A 333 -7.13 -10.09 -15.67
C ASP A 333 -7.93 -8.90 -16.22
N TRP A 334 -8.97 -8.47 -15.50
CA TRP A 334 -9.85 -7.39 -15.92
C TRP A 334 -9.24 -5.99 -15.76
N LYS A 335 -8.20 -5.84 -14.93
CA LYS A 335 -7.54 -4.55 -14.65
C LYS A 335 -6.66 -4.10 -15.82
N GLY A 336 -6.46 -2.79 -15.93
CA GLY A 336 -5.61 -2.19 -16.95
C GLY A 336 -6.11 -2.39 -18.39
N GLU A 337 -5.20 -2.27 -19.35
CA GLU A 337 -5.52 -2.40 -20.77
C GLU A 337 -5.82 -3.87 -21.15
N THR A 338 -6.90 -4.08 -21.88
CA THR A 338 -7.38 -5.42 -22.27
C THR A 338 -6.35 -6.22 -23.06
N ASN A 339 -5.56 -5.55 -23.92
CA ASN A 339 -4.58 -6.19 -24.80
C ASN A 339 -3.18 -6.29 -24.16
N ASN A 340 -2.96 -5.74 -22.99
CA ASN A 340 -1.69 -5.79 -22.29
C ASN A 340 -1.75 -6.85 -21.17
N MET A 341 -1.49 -8.11 -21.53
CA MET A 341 -1.48 -9.21 -20.56
C MET A 341 -0.29 -9.17 -19.59
N MET A 342 0.72 -8.34 -19.88
CA MET A 342 1.92 -8.18 -19.05
C MET A 342 1.94 -6.82 -18.35
N GLY A 343 0.81 -6.10 -18.33
CA GLY A 343 0.67 -4.82 -17.65
C GLY A 343 0.67 -4.98 -16.13
N ALA A 344 1.26 -4.02 -15.43
CA ALA A 344 1.41 -4.04 -13.97
C ALA A 344 0.08 -4.30 -13.25
N GLU A 345 -0.99 -3.65 -13.70
CA GLU A 345 -2.32 -3.70 -13.05
C GLU A 345 -2.88 -5.12 -12.88
N LYS A 346 -2.42 -6.09 -13.68
CA LYS A 346 -2.87 -7.47 -13.64
C LYS A 346 -2.08 -8.37 -12.68
N HIS A 347 -0.97 -7.88 -12.10
CA HIS A 347 0.05 -8.76 -11.48
C HIS A 347 0.50 -8.35 -10.07
N TRP A 348 -0.37 -7.72 -9.30
CA TRP A 348 -0.09 -7.31 -7.92
C TRP A 348 -0.33 -8.43 -6.89
N GLY A 349 -1.09 -9.46 -7.24
CA GLY A 349 -1.51 -10.54 -6.35
C GLY A 349 -0.37 -11.30 -5.68
N LEU A 350 -0.63 -11.85 -4.51
CA LEU A 350 0.19 -12.89 -3.88
C LEU A 350 0.00 -14.25 -4.55
N TYR A 351 -1.15 -14.43 -5.17
CA TYR A 351 -1.51 -15.57 -6.03
C TYR A 351 -1.76 -15.10 -7.45
N THR A 352 -1.59 -16.01 -8.42
CA THR A 352 -2.06 -15.77 -9.79
C THR A 352 -3.59 -15.74 -9.85
N VAL A 353 -4.17 -15.33 -11.00
CA VAL A 353 -5.61 -15.37 -11.23
C VAL A 353 -6.20 -16.77 -11.03
N ASP A 354 -5.43 -17.83 -11.32
CA ASP A 354 -5.80 -19.24 -11.11
C ASP A 354 -5.51 -19.75 -9.68
N ARG A 355 -5.24 -18.88 -8.75
CA ARG A 355 -4.94 -19.20 -7.33
C ARG A 355 -3.68 -20.06 -7.14
N ASN A 356 -2.72 -19.97 -8.07
CA ASN A 356 -1.40 -20.55 -7.85
C ASN A 356 -0.54 -19.60 -7.01
N PRO A 357 0.10 -20.08 -5.91
CA PRO A 357 0.89 -19.22 -5.05
C PRO A 357 2.16 -18.73 -5.76
N LYS A 358 2.47 -17.44 -5.61
CA LYS A 358 3.72 -16.85 -6.07
C LYS A 358 4.85 -17.01 -5.04
N GLU A 359 6.09 -16.73 -5.44
CA GLU A 359 7.29 -16.89 -4.61
C GLU A 359 7.21 -16.18 -3.24
N VAL A 360 6.47 -15.09 -3.18
CA VAL A 360 6.29 -14.29 -1.95
C VAL A 360 5.69 -15.09 -0.80
N ILE A 361 4.81 -16.05 -1.08
CA ILE A 361 4.09 -16.84 -0.06
C ILE A 361 4.42 -18.33 -0.04
N LYS A 362 5.14 -18.85 -1.04
CA LYS A 362 5.48 -20.29 -1.11
C LYS A 362 6.13 -20.82 0.16
N ALA A 363 7.04 -20.05 0.77
CA ALA A 363 7.69 -20.46 2.00
C ALA A 363 6.73 -20.56 3.20
N GLN A 364 5.69 -19.74 3.25
CA GLN A 364 4.69 -19.76 4.33
C GLN A 364 3.78 -20.98 4.25
N LEU A 365 3.49 -21.47 3.03
CA LEU A 365 2.63 -22.63 2.79
C LEU A 365 3.31 -23.98 3.09
N ILE A 366 4.65 -24.02 3.15
CA ILE A 366 5.43 -25.23 3.46
C ILE A 366 5.54 -25.45 4.98
N THR A 367 5.37 -24.41 5.78
CA THR A 367 5.57 -24.43 7.24
C THR A 367 4.29 -24.63 8.03
N ASN A 368 3.14 -24.61 7.39
CA ASN A 368 1.81 -24.91 7.94
C ASN A 368 1.35 -26.29 7.48
#